data_94b55a87d0b6f6a2e420d48e4804398d
#
_entry.id   94b55a87d0b6f6a2e420d48e4804398d
#
_cell.length_a   1.000
_cell.length_b   1.000
_cell.length_c   1.000
_cell.angle_alpha   90.00
_cell.angle_beta   90.00
_cell.angle_gamma   90.00
#
_symmetry.space_group_name_H-M   'P 1'
#
loop_
_entity.id
_entity.type
_entity.pdbx_description
1 polymer ?
#
loop_
_entity_poly.entity_id
_entity_poly.type
_entity_poly.pdbx_seq_one_letter_code
_entity_poly.pdbx_strand_id
1 'polypeptide(L)'
;QRFWRDSLKSVKEESRRNAIRDRKNSLPATAKERETELLNKFGLFIRDNMYFSVAEDEPVRLSNFILEPMYHVKDEYNGTRIFKIRNEYNQEEVIEFHESDLVSLSNFQQKVGSLGNFIWKAKIDKLNVVKELLYTLTDSALLIKQMGWDAVNEFYAWGNGILKDGTFLPVDDLGIVRIDDRHKYYIPATSVMYRQNPAVFQFERMFKHENRSAITLYDFAQKVIDVFGDNGKVGLCFLFASMFRDIIYPIKNCFPLLNLFGLKGTGKTSLATTLQSLFIHSVDPPSIGIASIPSMNDRVSQVTNAMVVFDEYKNDLDERKIAYLKALWGGAGQTKKNMNGDGKAAQTVVTSAVVICGQDLPTRDIALYSRVIHLTFSRPSF
;
A
#
# COMPACT_ATOMS: atom_id res chain seq x y z
N GLN A 1 32.60 -9.09 -9.04
CA GLN A 1 31.71 -9.84 -9.97
C GLN A 1 30.25 -9.47 -9.81
N ARG A 2 29.74 -9.18 -8.57
CA ARG A 2 28.35 -8.76 -8.32
C ARG A 2 28.06 -7.37 -8.91
N PHE A 3 28.95 -6.41 -8.70
CA PHE A 3 28.85 -5.04 -9.23
C PHE A 3 28.72 -5.00 -10.78
N TRP A 4 29.53 -5.83 -11.49
CA TRP A 4 29.47 -5.91 -12.95
C TRP A 4 28.20 -6.56 -13.49
N ARG A 5 27.62 -7.53 -12.76
CA ARG A 5 26.32 -8.14 -13.13
C ARG A 5 25.16 -7.17 -12.94
N ASP A 6 25.19 -6.37 -11.90
CA ASP A 6 24.16 -5.39 -11.62
C ASP A 6 24.21 -4.22 -12.61
N SER A 7 25.44 -3.77 -12.97
CA SER A 7 25.65 -2.77 -14.04
C SER A 7 25.21 -3.27 -15.42
N LEU A 8 25.48 -4.52 -15.77
CA LEU A 8 25.03 -5.10 -17.04
C LEU A 8 23.50 -5.31 -17.09
N LYS A 9 22.85 -5.61 -15.97
CA LYS A 9 21.39 -5.65 -15.87
C LYS A 9 20.79 -4.27 -16.06
N SER A 10 21.34 -3.26 -15.40
CA SER A 10 20.93 -1.86 -15.53
C SER A 10 21.03 -1.37 -16.98
N VAL A 11 22.15 -1.60 -17.66
CA VAL A 11 22.37 -1.20 -19.07
C VAL A 11 21.39 -1.91 -20.01
N LYS A 12 21.14 -3.22 -19.81
CA LYS A 12 20.15 -3.96 -20.61
C LYS A 12 18.71 -3.47 -20.37
N GLU A 13 18.37 -3.14 -19.14
CA GLU A 13 17.07 -2.56 -18.80
C GLU A 13 16.91 -1.15 -19.38
N GLU A 14 17.94 -0.34 -19.34
CA GLU A 14 17.94 1.00 -19.92
C GLU A 14 17.86 0.98 -21.46
N SER A 15 18.58 0.10 -22.11
CA SER A 15 18.49 -0.13 -23.57
C SER A 15 17.09 -0.60 -23.98
N ARG A 16 16.46 -1.47 -23.19
CA ARG A 16 15.08 -1.93 -23.43
C ARG A 16 14.05 -0.82 -23.22
N ARG A 17 14.25 0.04 -22.22
CA ARG A 17 13.40 1.23 -21.95
C ARG A 17 13.51 2.28 -23.04
N ASN A 18 14.72 2.56 -23.53
CA ASN A 18 14.95 3.48 -24.63
C ASN A 18 14.30 2.96 -25.92
N ALA A 19 14.39 1.68 -26.22
CA ALA A 19 13.72 1.06 -27.35
C ALA A 19 12.17 1.17 -27.28
N ILE A 20 11.61 1.09 -26.06
CA ILE A 20 10.16 1.28 -25.82
C ILE A 20 9.78 2.76 -26.01
N ARG A 21 10.61 3.68 -25.52
CA ARG A 21 10.41 5.13 -25.64
C ARG A 21 10.50 5.60 -27.08
N ASP A 22 11.49 5.13 -27.84
CA ASP A 22 11.68 5.47 -29.25
C ASP A 22 10.51 4.94 -30.11
N ARG A 23 9.95 3.76 -29.76
CA ARG A 23 8.73 3.23 -30.36
C ARG A 23 7.48 4.05 -30.04
N LYS A 24 7.35 4.60 -28.83
CA LYS A 24 6.22 5.50 -28.47
C LYS A 24 6.28 6.85 -29.19
N ASN A 25 7.47 7.32 -29.51
CA ASN A 25 7.71 8.62 -30.16
C ASN A 25 7.78 8.56 -31.70
N SER A 26 7.80 7.35 -32.30
CA SER A 26 7.68 7.21 -33.75
C SER A 26 6.27 7.61 -34.20
N LEU A 27 6.19 8.39 -35.25
CA LEU A 27 4.93 8.78 -35.89
C LEU A 27 4.03 7.56 -36.10
N PRO A 28 2.73 7.63 -35.75
CA PRO A 28 1.84 6.48 -35.89
C PRO A 28 1.72 6.12 -37.34
N ALA A 29 2.10 4.90 -37.69
CA ALA A 29 1.77 4.26 -38.96
C ALA A 29 0.25 4.34 -39.21
N THR A 30 -0.17 4.36 -40.46
CA THR A 30 -1.60 4.28 -40.78
C THR A 30 -2.22 3.04 -40.14
N ALA A 31 -3.51 3.05 -39.86
CA ALA A 31 -4.19 1.91 -39.25
C ALA A 31 -3.91 0.59 -39.98
N LYS A 32 -3.81 0.65 -41.29
CA LYS A 32 -3.52 -0.49 -42.17
C LYS A 32 -2.08 -1.00 -42.04
N GLU A 33 -1.12 -0.12 -41.86
CA GLU A 33 0.29 -0.51 -41.60
C GLU A 33 0.44 -1.18 -40.23
N ARG A 34 -0.24 -0.67 -39.19
CA ARG A 34 -0.29 -1.27 -37.88
C ARG A 34 -0.93 -2.68 -37.87
N GLU A 35 -2.06 -2.83 -38.58
CA GLU A 35 -2.70 -4.15 -38.74
C GLU A 35 -1.72 -5.13 -39.40
N THR A 36 -1.03 -4.72 -40.45
CA THR A 36 -0.05 -5.54 -41.19
C THR A 36 1.16 -5.92 -40.30
N GLU A 37 1.69 -4.95 -39.55
CA GLU A 37 2.81 -5.20 -38.61
C GLU A 37 2.43 -6.20 -37.52
N LEU A 38 1.28 -6.00 -36.89
CA LEU A 38 0.78 -6.92 -35.84
C LEU A 38 0.51 -8.32 -36.38
N LEU A 39 -0.07 -8.40 -37.58
CA LEU A 39 -0.36 -9.69 -38.24
C LEU A 39 0.94 -10.44 -38.55
N ASN A 40 1.94 -9.77 -39.11
CA ASN A 40 3.23 -10.37 -39.47
C ASN A 40 4.02 -10.81 -38.22
N LYS A 41 3.95 -10.06 -37.14
CA LYS A 41 4.75 -10.31 -35.94
C LYS A 41 4.09 -11.29 -34.96
N PHE A 42 2.77 -11.17 -34.78
CA PHE A 42 2.01 -11.87 -33.73
C PHE A 42 0.91 -12.76 -34.30
N GLY A 43 0.65 -12.77 -35.59
CA GLY A 43 -0.46 -13.52 -36.22
C GLY A 43 -1.85 -13.05 -35.73
N LEU A 44 -1.95 -11.79 -35.29
CA LEU A 44 -3.19 -11.15 -34.87
C LEU A 44 -3.23 -9.68 -35.31
N PHE A 45 -4.42 -9.11 -35.40
CA PHE A 45 -4.60 -7.69 -35.63
C PHE A 45 -5.75 -7.10 -34.81
N ILE A 46 -5.82 -5.79 -34.74
CA ILE A 46 -6.82 -5.05 -33.98
C ILE A 46 -7.66 -4.21 -34.93
N ARG A 47 -8.99 -4.35 -34.84
CA ARG A 47 -9.96 -3.55 -35.58
C ARG A 47 -11.19 -3.29 -34.72
N ASP A 48 -11.68 -2.06 -34.70
CA ASP A 48 -12.89 -1.63 -33.97
C ASP A 48 -12.93 -2.09 -32.52
N ASN A 49 -11.82 -1.90 -31.80
CA ASN A 49 -11.62 -2.35 -30.41
C ASN A 49 -11.79 -3.87 -30.19
N MET A 50 -11.44 -4.68 -31.18
CA MET A 50 -11.52 -6.13 -31.12
C MET A 50 -10.21 -6.76 -31.58
N TYR A 51 -9.84 -7.91 -30.99
CA TYR A 51 -8.75 -8.75 -31.48
C TYR A 51 -9.25 -9.73 -32.52
N PHE A 52 -8.50 -9.89 -33.61
CA PHE A 52 -8.70 -10.87 -34.67
C PHE A 52 -7.43 -11.67 -34.93
N SER A 53 -7.60 -12.90 -35.40
CA SER A 53 -6.54 -13.69 -36.06
C SER A 53 -6.99 -14.05 -37.48
N VAL A 54 -6.09 -14.58 -38.29
CA VAL A 54 -6.43 -15.13 -39.61
C VAL A 54 -6.40 -16.65 -39.53
N ALA A 55 -7.44 -17.30 -40.04
CA ALA A 55 -7.51 -18.74 -40.27
C ALA A 55 -8.10 -18.99 -41.67
N GLU A 56 -7.42 -19.80 -42.48
CA GLU A 56 -7.82 -20.09 -43.87
C GLU A 56 -8.10 -18.82 -44.71
N ASP A 57 -7.23 -17.80 -44.52
CA ASP A 57 -7.32 -16.45 -45.16
C ASP A 57 -8.52 -15.61 -44.71
N GLU A 58 -9.31 -16.06 -43.76
CA GLU A 58 -10.44 -15.34 -43.19
C GLU A 58 -10.16 -14.76 -41.80
N PRO A 59 -10.66 -13.53 -41.49
CA PRO A 59 -10.52 -12.94 -40.16
C PRO A 59 -11.44 -13.65 -39.14
N VAL A 60 -10.85 -14.19 -38.08
CA VAL A 60 -11.57 -14.83 -36.98
C VAL A 60 -11.50 -13.93 -35.75
N ARG A 61 -12.66 -13.54 -35.24
CA ARG A 61 -12.78 -12.68 -34.06
C ARG A 61 -12.40 -13.45 -32.78
N LEU A 62 -11.44 -12.91 -31.99
CA LEU A 62 -10.96 -13.49 -30.74
C LEU A 62 -11.68 -12.91 -29.52
N SER A 63 -12.03 -11.62 -29.57
CA SER A 63 -12.71 -10.91 -28.48
C SER A 63 -13.65 -9.84 -29.01
N ASN A 64 -14.49 -9.24 -28.14
CA ASN A 64 -15.22 -8.02 -28.42
C ASN A 64 -14.59 -6.79 -27.75
N PHE A 65 -13.36 -6.89 -27.28
CA PHE A 65 -12.62 -5.84 -26.57
C PHE A 65 -11.13 -5.90 -26.89
N ILE A 66 -10.42 -4.83 -26.55
CA ILE A 66 -8.96 -4.75 -26.49
C ILE A 66 -8.50 -4.40 -25.09
N LEU A 67 -7.24 -4.72 -24.79
CA LEU A 67 -6.51 -4.31 -23.61
C LEU A 67 -5.42 -3.31 -24.01
N GLU A 68 -5.40 -2.16 -23.36
CA GLU A 68 -4.34 -1.16 -23.49
C GLU A 68 -3.44 -1.26 -22.23
N PRO A 69 -2.14 -1.59 -22.39
CA PRO A 69 -1.27 -1.76 -21.24
C PRO A 69 -0.96 -0.41 -20.60
N MET A 70 -1.15 -0.33 -19.28
CA MET A 70 -0.88 0.86 -18.48
C MET A 70 0.40 0.65 -17.65
N TYR A 71 0.33 -0.22 -16.62
CA TYR A 71 1.42 -0.44 -15.70
C TYR A 71 1.62 -1.91 -15.36
N HIS A 72 2.88 -2.31 -15.23
CA HIS A 72 3.29 -3.49 -14.48
C HIS A 72 3.70 -3.05 -13.08
N VAL A 73 2.85 -3.30 -12.11
CA VAL A 73 3.12 -3.04 -10.70
C VAL A 73 4.00 -4.17 -10.18
N LYS A 74 5.23 -3.83 -9.84
CA LYS A 74 6.21 -4.77 -9.31
C LYS A 74 6.01 -4.93 -7.82
N ASP A 75 5.90 -6.16 -7.37
CA ASP A 75 5.98 -6.60 -5.99
C ASP A 75 7.02 -7.72 -5.87
N GLU A 76 7.53 -7.99 -4.66
CA GLU A 76 8.55 -9.02 -4.43
C GLU A 76 8.09 -10.43 -4.82
N TYR A 77 6.79 -10.71 -4.68
CA TYR A 77 6.25 -12.05 -4.84
C TYR A 77 5.18 -12.17 -5.93
N ASN A 78 4.36 -11.14 -6.14
CA ASN A 78 3.21 -11.22 -7.04
C ASN A 78 3.03 -9.89 -7.78
N GLY A 79 3.67 -9.77 -8.94
CA GLY A 79 3.43 -8.62 -9.79
C GLY A 79 1.99 -8.58 -10.29
N THR A 80 1.40 -7.40 -10.33
CA THR A 80 0.09 -7.15 -10.93
C THR A 80 0.22 -6.29 -12.17
N ARG A 81 -0.74 -6.37 -13.07
CA ARG A 81 -0.75 -5.58 -14.31
C ARG A 81 -2.05 -4.81 -14.43
N ILE A 82 -1.93 -3.53 -14.67
CA ILE A 82 -3.06 -2.62 -14.87
C ILE A 82 -3.24 -2.39 -16.36
N PHE A 83 -4.46 -2.62 -16.83
CA PHE A 83 -4.87 -2.38 -18.21
C PHE A 83 -6.12 -1.51 -18.24
N LYS A 84 -6.24 -0.71 -19.29
CA LYS A 84 -7.49 -0.16 -19.73
C LYS A 84 -8.12 -1.16 -20.69
N ILE A 85 -9.36 -1.55 -20.46
CA ILE A 85 -10.14 -2.44 -21.32
C ILE A 85 -11.20 -1.62 -22.04
N ARG A 86 -11.35 -1.81 -23.36
CA ARG A 86 -12.34 -1.11 -24.18
C ARG A 86 -13.00 -2.10 -25.13
N ASN A 87 -14.33 -2.09 -25.18
CA ASN A 87 -15.07 -2.97 -26.09
C ASN A 87 -15.50 -2.30 -27.40
N GLU A 88 -16.11 -3.07 -28.29
CA GLU A 88 -16.64 -2.62 -29.60
C GLU A 88 -17.68 -1.48 -29.50
N TYR A 89 -18.30 -1.28 -28.33
CA TYR A 89 -19.28 -0.23 -28.05
C TYR A 89 -18.66 1.00 -27.37
N ASN A 90 -17.32 1.08 -27.30
CA ASN A 90 -16.56 2.11 -26.58
C ASN A 90 -16.85 2.17 -25.06
N GLN A 91 -17.36 1.07 -24.46
CA GLN A 91 -17.37 0.96 -23.03
C GLN A 91 -15.95 0.76 -22.53
N GLU A 92 -15.51 1.58 -21.58
CA GLU A 92 -14.16 1.58 -21.04
C GLU A 92 -14.16 1.32 -19.54
N GLU A 93 -13.24 0.46 -19.10
CA GLU A 93 -12.98 0.20 -17.68
C GLU A 93 -11.49 0.06 -17.43
N VAL A 94 -11.08 0.17 -16.17
CA VAL A 94 -9.71 -0.14 -15.74
C VAL A 94 -9.74 -1.46 -14.98
N ILE A 95 -8.85 -2.36 -15.33
CA ILE A 95 -8.76 -3.71 -14.74
C ILE A 95 -7.34 -4.01 -14.28
N GLU A 96 -7.24 -4.61 -13.10
CA GLU A 96 -6.01 -5.13 -12.53
C GLU A 96 -6.02 -6.66 -12.62
N PHE A 97 -4.98 -7.22 -13.21
CA PHE A 97 -4.76 -8.67 -13.29
C PHE A 97 -3.59 -9.08 -12.40
N HIS A 98 -3.80 -10.08 -11.58
CA HIS A 98 -2.72 -10.88 -11.02
C HIS A 98 -2.18 -11.86 -12.06
N GLU A 99 -0.95 -12.35 -11.90
CA GLU A 99 -0.39 -13.32 -12.85
C GLU A 99 -1.26 -14.59 -12.94
N SER A 100 -1.85 -15.03 -11.84
CA SER A 100 -2.81 -16.15 -11.80
C SER A 100 -4.04 -15.96 -12.70
N ASP A 101 -4.49 -14.72 -12.87
CA ASP A 101 -5.63 -14.39 -13.74
C ASP A 101 -5.27 -14.53 -15.22
N LEU A 102 -3.99 -14.30 -15.56
CA LEU A 102 -3.49 -14.32 -16.93
C LEU A 102 -2.94 -15.70 -17.38
N VAL A 103 -2.68 -16.60 -16.45
CA VAL A 103 -2.23 -17.97 -16.72
C VAL A 103 -3.41 -18.90 -17.04
N SER A 104 -4.56 -18.66 -16.41
CA SER A 104 -5.77 -19.46 -16.59
C SER A 104 -6.77 -18.76 -17.50
N LEU A 105 -7.16 -19.40 -18.60
CA LEU A 105 -8.19 -18.88 -19.51
C LEU A 105 -9.53 -18.66 -18.79
N SER A 106 -9.91 -19.58 -17.91
CA SER A 106 -11.14 -19.47 -17.11
C SER A 106 -11.11 -18.25 -16.18
N ASN A 107 -10.01 -18.05 -15.45
CA ASN A 107 -9.86 -16.90 -14.55
C ASN A 107 -9.89 -15.59 -15.35
N PHE A 108 -9.21 -15.55 -16.48
CA PHE A 108 -9.21 -14.38 -17.37
C PHE A 108 -10.62 -14.06 -17.85
N GLN A 109 -11.36 -15.06 -18.39
CA GLN A 109 -12.73 -14.87 -18.88
C GLN A 109 -13.69 -14.45 -17.77
N GLN A 110 -13.57 -15.03 -16.56
CA GLN A 110 -14.37 -14.66 -15.41
C GLN A 110 -14.10 -13.20 -15.01
N LYS A 111 -12.84 -12.82 -14.98
CA LYS A 111 -12.43 -11.47 -14.55
C LYS A 111 -12.87 -10.38 -15.52
N VAL A 112 -12.69 -10.57 -16.83
CA VAL A 112 -13.17 -9.60 -17.82
C VAL A 112 -14.69 -9.55 -17.88
N GLY A 113 -15.36 -10.72 -17.80
CA GLY A 113 -16.81 -10.82 -17.82
C GLY A 113 -17.49 -10.17 -16.60
N SER A 114 -16.81 -10.09 -15.46
CA SER A 114 -17.34 -9.42 -14.26
C SER A 114 -17.46 -7.90 -14.41
N LEU A 115 -16.77 -7.29 -15.38
CA LEU A 115 -16.84 -5.87 -15.68
C LEU A 115 -18.02 -5.49 -16.58
N GLY A 116 -18.67 -6.47 -17.20
CA GLY A 116 -19.78 -6.22 -18.12
C GLY A 116 -19.66 -6.95 -19.45
N ASN A 117 -19.99 -6.28 -20.55
CA ASN A 117 -19.95 -6.89 -21.89
C ASN A 117 -18.52 -6.97 -22.45
N PHE A 118 -17.68 -7.81 -21.82
CA PHE A 118 -16.32 -8.10 -22.27
C PHE A 118 -16.17 -9.62 -22.46
N ILE A 119 -16.12 -10.08 -23.70
CA ILE A 119 -16.17 -11.50 -24.06
C ILE A 119 -14.90 -11.91 -24.80
N TRP A 120 -14.17 -12.86 -24.24
CA TRP A 120 -13.05 -13.54 -24.88
C TRP A 120 -13.50 -14.91 -25.42
N LYS A 121 -13.33 -15.17 -26.70
CA LYS A 121 -13.81 -16.39 -27.40
C LYS A 121 -12.69 -17.34 -27.77
N ALA A 122 -11.46 -16.89 -27.80
CA ALA A 122 -10.33 -17.68 -28.28
C ALA A 122 -9.76 -18.61 -27.19
N LYS A 123 -8.93 -19.56 -27.61
CA LYS A 123 -8.18 -20.46 -26.75
C LYS A 123 -7.02 -19.76 -26.05
N ILE A 124 -6.39 -20.46 -25.10
CA ILE A 124 -5.28 -19.93 -24.27
C ILE A 124 -4.03 -19.54 -25.10
N ASP A 125 -3.76 -20.25 -26.19
CA ASP A 125 -2.65 -19.94 -27.10
C ASP A 125 -2.76 -18.52 -27.66
N LYS A 126 -3.95 -18.09 -28.07
CA LYS A 126 -4.19 -16.73 -28.56
C LYS A 126 -4.10 -15.68 -27.45
N LEU A 127 -4.51 -16.02 -26.24
CA LEU A 127 -4.30 -15.16 -25.08
C LEU A 127 -2.80 -14.97 -24.78
N ASN A 128 -1.99 -16.01 -24.90
CA ASN A 128 -0.54 -15.91 -24.71
C ASN A 128 0.13 -14.99 -25.75
N VAL A 129 -0.32 -15.03 -27.00
CA VAL A 129 0.16 -14.11 -28.02
C VAL A 129 -0.22 -12.65 -27.71
N VAL A 130 -1.46 -12.41 -27.25
CA VAL A 130 -1.88 -11.06 -26.81
C VAL A 130 -1.06 -10.60 -25.61
N LYS A 131 -0.76 -11.48 -24.64
CA LYS A 131 0.13 -11.17 -23.51
C LYS A 131 1.52 -10.75 -23.99
N GLU A 132 2.11 -11.51 -24.94
CA GLU A 132 3.43 -11.16 -25.49
C GLU A 132 3.43 -9.75 -26.08
N LEU A 133 2.42 -9.39 -26.86
CA LEU A 133 2.24 -8.04 -27.39
C LEU A 133 2.15 -6.99 -26.25
N LEU A 134 1.26 -7.21 -25.28
CA LEU A 134 0.98 -6.25 -24.21
C LEU A 134 2.19 -6.05 -23.30
N TYR A 135 2.94 -7.11 -22.98
CA TYR A 135 4.09 -7.04 -22.06
C TYR A 135 5.27 -6.26 -22.62
N THR A 136 5.37 -6.13 -23.96
CA THR A 136 6.41 -5.29 -24.59
C THR A 136 6.12 -3.80 -24.48
N LEU A 137 4.87 -3.42 -24.23
CA LEU A 137 4.40 -2.02 -24.24
C LEU A 137 4.15 -1.45 -22.85
N THR A 138 4.21 -2.30 -21.80
CA THR A 138 3.83 -1.91 -20.43
C THR A 138 4.93 -1.12 -19.73
N ASP A 139 4.56 0.01 -19.12
CA ASP A 139 5.40 0.75 -18.18
C ASP A 139 5.44 0.05 -16.80
N SER A 140 6.33 0.45 -15.89
CA SER A 140 6.43 -0.20 -14.59
C SER A 140 6.33 0.77 -13.42
N ALA A 141 5.69 0.33 -12.33
CA ALA A 141 5.63 1.02 -11.05
C ALA A 141 5.99 0.06 -9.92
N LEU A 142 6.45 0.58 -8.78
CA LEU A 142 6.72 -0.20 -7.57
C LEU A 142 5.53 -0.08 -6.63
N LEU A 143 5.06 -1.21 -6.07
CA LEU A 143 4.02 -1.21 -5.05
C LEU A 143 4.55 -0.64 -3.74
N ILE A 144 3.88 0.35 -3.18
CA ILE A 144 4.07 0.81 -1.81
C ILE A 144 3.23 -0.05 -0.89
N LYS A 145 3.89 -0.85 -0.05
CA LYS A 145 3.26 -1.80 0.88
C LYS A 145 2.86 -1.18 2.20
N GLN A 146 3.58 -0.18 2.64
CA GLN A 146 3.40 0.48 3.93
C GLN A 146 3.33 1.98 3.73
N MET A 147 2.43 2.63 4.45
CA MET A 147 2.40 4.08 4.55
C MET A 147 3.48 4.56 5.54
N GLY A 148 3.87 5.82 5.43
CA GLY A 148 4.91 6.39 6.27
C GLY A 148 6.28 6.44 5.59
N TRP A 149 7.36 6.39 6.37
CA TRP A 149 8.70 6.58 5.88
C TRP A 149 9.25 5.36 5.13
N ASP A 150 9.63 5.57 3.88
CA ASP A 150 10.39 4.60 3.07
C ASP A 150 11.87 5.02 3.06
N ALA A 151 12.67 4.32 3.86
CA ALA A 151 14.09 4.63 4.03
C ALA A 151 14.94 4.28 2.78
N VAL A 152 14.45 3.41 1.90
CA VAL A 152 15.17 3.00 0.67
C VAL A 152 15.02 4.06 -0.41
N ASN A 153 13.82 4.63 -0.53
CA ASN A 153 13.49 5.59 -1.57
C ASN A 153 13.49 7.05 -1.05
N GLU A 154 13.72 7.25 0.26
CA GLU A 154 13.85 8.55 0.94
C GLU A 154 12.64 9.47 0.73
N PHE A 155 11.45 8.93 1.01
CA PHE A 155 10.21 9.69 1.00
C PHE A 155 9.23 9.23 2.08
N TYR A 156 8.20 10.02 2.33
CA TYR A 156 7.09 9.66 3.20
C TYR A 156 5.84 9.38 2.36
N ALA A 157 5.33 8.13 2.42
CA ALA A 157 4.17 7.68 1.68
C ALA A 157 2.87 7.93 2.46
N TRP A 158 1.88 8.49 1.78
CA TRP A 158 0.53 8.71 2.25
C TRP A 158 -0.45 7.98 1.33
N GLY A 159 -1.64 7.64 1.80
CA GLY A 159 -2.66 6.98 0.98
C GLY A 159 -3.11 7.80 -0.24
N ASN A 160 -2.81 9.11 -0.25
CA ASN A 160 -3.13 10.02 -1.35
C ASN A 160 -1.91 10.59 -2.08
N GLY A 161 -0.69 10.13 -1.78
CA GLY A 161 0.52 10.62 -2.46
C GLY A 161 1.82 10.37 -1.70
N ILE A 162 2.88 10.97 -2.17
CA ILE A 162 4.23 10.87 -1.62
C ILE A 162 4.73 12.28 -1.29
N LEU A 163 5.30 12.46 -0.09
CA LEU A 163 6.03 13.66 0.30
C LEU A 163 7.53 13.37 0.17
N LYS A 164 8.20 14.05 -0.77
CA LYS A 164 9.64 13.96 -1.00
C LYS A 164 10.25 15.34 -1.11
N ASP A 165 11.35 15.55 -0.39
CA ASP A 165 12.10 16.83 -0.39
C ASP A 165 11.21 18.07 -0.17
N GLY A 166 10.25 17.95 0.76
CA GLY A 166 9.29 19.02 1.08
C GLY A 166 8.17 19.21 0.05
N THR A 167 8.15 18.44 -1.03
CA THR A 167 7.12 18.54 -2.08
C THR A 167 6.17 17.35 -2.00
N PHE A 168 4.86 17.63 -1.97
CA PHE A 168 3.85 16.59 -2.02
C PHE A 168 3.45 16.31 -3.47
N LEU A 169 3.58 15.05 -3.87
CA LEU A 169 3.22 14.50 -5.17
C LEU A 169 1.96 13.65 -5.01
N PRO A 170 0.80 14.10 -5.51
CA PRO A 170 -0.44 13.33 -5.38
C PRO A 170 -0.45 12.11 -6.28
N VAL A 171 -1.27 11.11 -5.92
CA VAL A 171 -1.59 9.98 -6.80
C VAL A 171 -2.49 10.44 -7.95
N ASP A 172 -2.35 9.82 -9.12
CA ASP A 172 -3.30 9.95 -10.22
C ASP A 172 -4.53 9.02 -10.00
N ASP A 173 -5.49 9.04 -10.95
CA ASP A 173 -6.70 8.22 -10.88
C ASP A 173 -6.42 6.71 -10.86
N LEU A 174 -5.28 6.26 -11.34
CA LEU A 174 -4.85 4.86 -11.28
C LEU A 174 -4.16 4.50 -9.97
N GLY A 175 -3.90 5.48 -9.09
CA GLY A 175 -3.12 5.29 -7.88
C GLY A 175 -1.61 5.37 -8.10
N ILE A 176 -1.15 5.96 -9.21
CA ILE A 176 0.26 6.09 -9.53
C ILE A 176 0.78 7.47 -9.10
N VAL A 177 1.91 7.47 -8.42
CA VAL A 177 2.73 8.67 -8.19
C VAL A 177 3.96 8.60 -9.08
N ARG A 178 4.22 9.67 -9.82
CA ARG A 178 5.43 9.82 -10.65
C ARG A 178 6.36 10.81 -9.99
N ILE A 179 7.53 10.34 -9.55
CA ILE A 179 8.60 11.23 -9.09
C ILE A 179 9.38 11.74 -10.30
N ASP A 180 9.72 10.82 -11.23
CA ASP A 180 10.34 11.09 -12.52
C ASP A 180 9.99 10.00 -13.55
N ASP A 181 10.60 10.03 -14.73
CA ASP A 181 10.36 9.03 -15.79
C ASP A 181 10.70 7.60 -15.36
N ARG A 182 11.62 7.42 -14.40
CA ARG A 182 12.13 6.11 -13.94
C ARG A 182 11.47 5.63 -12.67
N HIS A 183 11.07 6.55 -11.78
CA HIS A 183 10.56 6.26 -10.44
C HIS A 183 9.06 6.52 -10.37
N LYS A 184 8.30 5.45 -10.48
CA LYS A 184 6.85 5.43 -10.39
C LYS A 184 6.42 4.46 -9.32
N TYR A 185 5.49 4.88 -8.48
CA TYR A 185 5.03 4.13 -7.31
C TYR A 185 3.52 3.96 -7.38
N TYR A 186 3.04 2.80 -6.95
CA TYR A 186 1.63 2.47 -6.92
C TYR A 186 1.11 2.46 -5.49
N ILE A 187 0.09 3.28 -5.23
CA ILE A 187 -0.64 3.40 -3.97
C ILE A 187 -2.13 3.17 -4.29
N PRO A 188 -2.64 1.95 -4.12
CA PRO A 188 -3.97 1.57 -4.63
C PRO A 188 -5.13 2.23 -3.89
N ALA A 189 -4.93 2.71 -2.67
CA ALA A 189 -5.97 3.11 -1.74
C ALA A 189 -7.03 4.07 -2.32
N THR A 190 -6.62 4.99 -3.20
CA THR A 190 -7.50 6.01 -3.80
C THR A 190 -7.76 5.81 -5.29
N SER A 191 -7.24 4.72 -5.89
CA SER A 191 -7.42 4.44 -7.31
C SER A 191 -8.90 4.21 -7.69
N VAL A 192 -9.23 4.46 -8.95
CA VAL A 192 -10.59 4.26 -9.48
C VAL A 192 -11.07 2.82 -9.32
N MET A 193 -10.18 1.84 -9.38
CA MET A 193 -10.49 0.41 -9.24
C MET A 193 -11.05 0.05 -7.86
N TYR A 194 -10.62 0.75 -6.81
CA TYR A 194 -11.03 0.47 -5.43
C TYR A 194 -11.94 1.56 -4.83
N ARG A 195 -12.23 2.63 -5.58
CA ARG A 195 -13.03 3.77 -5.10
C ARG A 195 -14.45 3.38 -4.67
N GLN A 196 -15.05 2.40 -5.35
CA GLN A 196 -16.40 1.92 -5.06
C GLN A 196 -16.46 0.91 -3.90
N ASN A 197 -15.32 0.40 -3.44
CA ASN A 197 -15.25 -0.52 -2.30
C ASN A 197 -14.58 0.16 -1.10
N PRO A 198 -15.35 0.85 -0.24
CA PRO A 198 -14.80 1.60 0.90
C PRO A 198 -14.18 0.71 1.98
N ALA A 199 -14.51 -0.59 2.01
CA ALA A 199 -13.95 -1.53 2.99
C ALA A 199 -12.50 -1.92 2.69
N VAL A 200 -12.08 -1.83 1.43
CA VAL A 200 -10.70 -2.12 1.01
C VAL A 200 -9.84 -0.88 1.23
N PHE A 201 -8.64 -1.05 1.77
CA PHE A 201 -7.69 0.04 2.05
C PHE A 201 -8.25 1.14 2.98
N GLN A 202 -9.17 0.79 3.89
CA GLN A 202 -9.82 1.76 4.77
C GLN A 202 -8.81 2.57 5.60
N PHE A 203 -7.78 1.91 6.11
CA PHE A 203 -6.76 2.55 6.93
C PHE A 203 -5.87 3.47 6.10
N GLU A 204 -5.38 3.00 4.95
CA GLU A 204 -4.54 3.78 4.04
C GLU A 204 -5.27 5.00 3.49
N ARG A 205 -6.57 4.90 3.25
CA ARG A 205 -7.41 6.04 2.83
C ARG A 205 -7.53 7.13 3.88
N MET A 206 -7.42 6.78 5.14
CA MET A 206 -7.46 7.73 6.25
C MET A 206 -6.06 8.27 6.60
N PHE A 207 -5.02 7.58 6.15
CA PHE A 207 -3.63 8.02 6.25
C PHE A 207 -3.33 8.99 5.11
N LYS A 208 -3.72 10.27 5.27
CA LYS A 208 -3.69 11.29 4.21
C LYS A 208 -2.83 12.46 4.59
N HIS A 209 -2.12 12.99 3.61
CA HIS A 209 -1.54 14.32 3.69
C HIS A 209 -2.60 15.36 3.28
N GLU A 210 -2.93 16.27 4.17
CA GLU A 210 -3.82 17.40 3.92
C GLU A 210 -3.14 18.69 4.36
N ASN A 211 -2.87 19.56 3.41
CA ASN A 211 -2.30 20.89 3.69
C ASN A 211 -3.43 21.92 3.77
N ARG A 212 -4.32 21.76 4.76
CA ARG A 212 -5.48 22.66 4.96
C ARG A 212 -5.43 23.46 6.24
N SER A 213 -4.45 23.22 7.11
CA SER A 213 -4.40 23.85 8.41
C SER A 213 -3.69 25.18 8.35
N ALA A 214 -4.36 26.23 8.88
CA ALA A 214 -3.72 27.51 9.23
C ALA A 214 -2.90 27.41 10.52
N ILE A 215 -2.89 26.25 11.19
CA ILE A 215 -2.23 26.02 12.48
C ILE A 215 -0.83 25.48 12.21
N THR A 216 0.19 26.14 12.76
CA THR A 216 1.56 25.66 12.70
C THR A 216 1.76 24.47 13.66
N LEU A 217 2.83 23.68 13.44
CA LEU A 217 3.21 22.61 14.37
C LEU A 217 3.48 23.14 15.79
N TYR A 218 4.00 24.37 15.90
CA TYR A 218 4.20 25.04 17.19
C TYR A 218 2.86 25.32 17.88
N ASP A 219 1.88 25.88 17.16
CA ASP A 219 0.55 26.17 17.73
C ASP A 219 -0.18 24.89 18.13
N PHE A 220 -0.03 23.83 17.33
CA PHE A 220 -0.57 22.50 17.68
C PHE A 220 0.06 21.99 18.97
N ALA A 221 1.40 22.00 19.06
CA ALA A 221 2.12 21.53 20.24
C ALA A 221 1.74 22.33 21.49
N GLN A 222 1.65 23.67 21.36
CA GLN A 222 1.25 24.53 22.47
C GLN A 222 -0.17 24.19 22.96
N LYS A 223 -1.13 24.03 22.06
CA LYS A 223 -2.50 23.62 22.42
C LYS A 223 -2.57 22.25 23.11
N VAL A 224 -1.76 21.28 22.64
CA VAL A 224 -1.67 19.97 23.31
C VAL A 224 -1.13 20.13 24.73
N ILE A 225 -0.12 20.97 24.94
CA ILE A 225 0.46 21.24 26.27
C ILE A 225 -0.54 21.96 27.17
N ASP A 226 -1.24 22.97 26.64
CA ASP A 226 -2.23 23.76 27.39
C ASP A 226 -3.39 22.89 27.90
N VAL A 227 -3.82 21.90 27.09
CA VAL A 227 -4.95 21.01 27.46
C VAL A 227 -4.52 19.86 28.35
N PHE A 228 -3.35 19.23 28.07
CA PHE A 228 -2.94 17.98 28.69
C PHE A 228 -1.76 18.09 29.64
N GLY A 229 -1.18 19.30 29.79
CA GLY A 229 -0.05 19.56 30.69
C GLY A 229 1.17 18.69 30.41
N ASP A 230 1.75 18.09 31.43
CA ASP A 230 2.94 17.24 31.28
C ASP A 230 2.64 15.95 30.49
N ASN A 231 1.43 15.40 30.56
CA ASN A 231 1.03 14.28 29.71
C ASN A 231 1.08 14.67 28.21
N GLY A 232 0.69 15.91 27.89
CA GLY A 232 0.80 16.46 26.55
C GLY A 232 2.25 16.58 26.09
N LYS A 233 3.16 17.07 26.95
CA LYS A 233 4.59 17.16 26.64
C LYS A 233 5.21 15.80 26.34
N VAL A 234 4.98 14.80 27.21
CA VAL A 234 5.49 13.43 27.01
C VAL A 234 4.87 12.80 25.78
N GLY A 235 3.55 13.00 25.55
CA GLY A 235 2.86 12.53 24.34
C GLY A 235 3.47 13.11 23.05
N LEU A 236 3.79 14.42 23.02
CA LEU A 236 4.48 15.06 21.90
C LEU A 236 5.91 14.50 21.70
N CYS A 237 6.67 14.31 22.78
CA CYS A 237 7.98 13.67 22.69
C CYS A 237 7.89 12.26 22.10
N PHE A 238 6.88 11.48 22.50
CA PHE A 238 6.65 10.15 21.96
C PHE A 238 6.24 10.20 20.47
N LEU A 239 5.39 11.16 20.09
CA LEU A 239 4.99 11.41 18.70
C LEU A 239 6.24 11.69 17.83
N PHE A 240 7.10 12.62 18.22
CA PHE A 240 8.32 12.91 17.47
C PHE A 240 9.27 11.71 17.44
N ALA A 241 9.45 11.00 18.56
CA ALA A 241 10.26 9.79 18.58
C ALA A 241 9.71 8.72 17.62
N SER A 242 8.38 8.63 17.50
CA SER A 242 7.75 7.69 16.57
C SER A 242 8.09 7.96 15.11
N MET A 243 8.24 9.22 14.73
CA MET A 243 8.61 9.64 13.37
C MET A 243 10.06 9.28 12.99
N PHE A 244 10.90 9.01 14.00
CA PHE A 244 12.31 8.61 13.83
C PHE A 244 12.60 7.22 14.40
N ARG A 245 11.57 6.37 14.45
CA ARG A 245 11.70 5.03 15.02
C ARG A 245 12.72 4.17 14.29
N ASP A 246 12.83 4.29 12.98
CA ASP A 246 13.82 3.61 12.13
C ASP A 246 15.26 3.95 12.50
N ILE A 247 15.51 5.16 13.03
CA ILE A 247 16.81 5.58 13.53
C ILE A 247 17.04 5.15 14.98
N ILE A 248 16.00 5.27 15.83
CA ILE A 248 16.09 4.97 17.27
C ILE A 248 16.21 3.46 17.50
N TYR A 249 15.40 2.66 16.80
CA TYR A 249 15.31 1.23 17.02
C TYR A 249 16.65 0.49 16.80
N PRO A 250 17.43 0.69 15.74
CA PRO A 250 18.71 0.02 15.55
C PRO A 250 19.74 0.32 16.66
N ILE A 251 19.64 1.51 17.27
CA ILE A 251 20.57 1.93 18.34
C ILE A 251 20.21 1.27 19.67
N LYS A 252 18.93 1.12 19.96
CA LYS A 252 18.43 0.65 21.25
C LYS A 252 17.96 -0.81 21.26
N ASN A 253 17.74 -1.40 20.07
CA ASN A 253 17.10 -2.71 19.84
C ASN A 253 15.72 -2.84 20.50
N CYS A 254 15.06 -1.71 20.75
CA CYS A 254 13.72 -1.66 21.30
C CYS A 254 13.08 -0.30 21.04
N PHE A 255 11.75 -0.27 21.11
CA PHE A 255 10.97 0.96 21.13
C PHE A 255 9.82 0.80 22.13
N PRO A 256 9.70 1.66 23.17
CA PRO A 256 8.67 1.49 24.18
C PRO A 256 7.27 1.70 23.62
N LEU A 257 6.27 1.07 24.24
CA LEU A 257 4.88 1.42 24.03
C LEU A 257 4.54 2.62 24.91
N LEU A 258 3.54 3.41 24.53
CA LEU A 258 2.97 4.46 25.35
C LEU A 258 1.63 4.00 25.92
N ASN A 259 1.47 3.99 27.23
CA ASN A 259 0.21 3.66 27.91
C ASN A 259 -0.41 4.90 28.55
N LEU A 260 -1.63 5.22 28.15
CA LEU A 260 -2.44 6.27 28.76
C LEU A 260 -3.51 5.59 29.62
N PHE A 261 -3.37 5.69 30.94
CA PHE A 261 -4.28 5.03 31.84
C PHE A 261 -4.97 5.99 32.82
N GLY A 262 -6.14 5.61 33.29
CA GLY A 262 -6.95 6.36 34.25
C GLY A 262 -8.46 6.14 34.06
N LEU A 263 -9.26 6.77 34.87
CA LEU A 263 -10.72 6.63 34.84
C LEU A 263 -11.34 7.03 33.48
N LYS A 264 -12.54 6.52 33.21
CA LYS A 264 -13.30 6.92 32.01
C LYS A 264 -13.57 8.43 32.02
N GLY A 265 -13.46 9.07 30.84
CA GLY A 265 -13.74 10.50 30.67
C GLY A 265 -12.62 11.43 31.12
N THR A 266 -11.38 10.96 31.30
CA THR A 266 -10.24 11.80 31.73
C THR A 266 -9.36 12.32 30.58
N GLY A 267 -9.75 12.09 29.31
CA GLY A 267 -9.05 12.64 28.14
C GLY A 267 -7.94 11.76 27.55
N LYS A 268 -7.77 10.51 28.01
CA LYS A 268 -6.75 9.57 27.48
C LYS A 268 -6.83 9.37 25.97
N THR A 269 -7.98 8.89 25.50
CA THR A 269 -8.21 8.62 24.08
C THR A 269 -8.18 9.91 23.28
N SER A 270 -8.63 11.04 23.86
CA SER A 270 -8.54 12.35 23.22
C SER A 270 -7.08 12.76 22.96
N LEU A 271 -6.17 12.60 23.94
CA LEU A 271 -4.74 12.88 23.69
C LEU A 271 -4.19 11.94 22.61
N ALA A 272 -4.43 10.62 22.71
CA ALA A 272 -3.92 9.65 21.75
C ALA A 272 -4.38 9.95 20.32
N THR A 273 -5.69 10.22 20.12
CA THR A 273 -6.25 10.52 18.80
C THR A 273 -5.83 11.90 18.29
N THR A 274 -5.65 12.89 19.18
CA THR A 274 -5.09 14.21 18.81
C THR A 274 -3.66 14.06 18.28
N LEU A 275 -2.80 13.30 18.94
CA LEU A 275 -1.45 13.04 18.44
C LEU A 275 -1.46 12.24 17.13
N GLN A 276 -2.32 11.22 17.05
CA GLN A 276 -2.46 10.39 15.85
C GLN A 276 -3.01 11.19 14.65
N SER A 277 -3.76 12.28 14.89
CA SER A 277 -4.37 13.08 13.82
C SER A 277 -3.38 13.74 12.87
N LEU A 278 -2.10 13.80 13.23
CA LEU A 278 -1.02 14.21 12.31
C LEU A 278 -0.74 13.18 11.20
N PHE A 279 -1.20 11.93 11.37
CA PHE A 279 -1.02 10.85 10.39
C PHE A 279 -2.34 10.36 9.82
N ILE A 280 -3.37 10.23 10.66
CA ILE A 280 -4.61 9.54 10.33
C ILE A 280 -5.78 10.43 10.73
N HIS A 281 -6.68 10.68 9.78
CA HIS A 281 -7.89 11.45 10.01
C HIS A 281 -9.07 10.55 10.42
N SER A 282 -9.76 10.94 11.49
CA SER A 282 -11.09 10.42 11.88
C SER A 282 -11.18 8.89 12.04
N VAL A 283 -10.22 8.26 12.70
CA VAL A 283 -10.28 6.83 13.01
C VAL A 283 -10.44 6.63 14.50
N ASP A 284 -11.53 5.97 14.92
CA ASP A 284 -11.66 5.48 16.28
C ASP A 284 -10.65 4.35 16.52
N PRO A 285 -9.86 4.41 17.59
CA PRO A 285 -8.93 3.34 17.93
C PRO A 285 -9.67 2.02 18.17
N PRO A 286 -9.24 0.91 17.56
CA PRO A 286 -9.87 -0.38 17.80
C PRO A 286 -9.68 -0.82 19.25
N SER A 287 -10.72 -1.45 19.82
CA SER A 287 -10.64 -2.05 21.13
C SER A 287 -9.69 -3.26 21.14
N ILE A 288 -8.68 -3.21 21.99
CA ILE A 288 -7.72 -4.33 22.15
C ILE A 288 -8.40 -5.61 22.64
N GLY A 289 -9.47 -5.47 23.43
CA GLY A 289 -10.27 -6.58 23.94
C GLY A 289 -10.94 -7.36 22.81
N ILE A 290 -11.46 -6.66 21.80
CA ILE A 290 -12.25 -7.23 20.69
C ILE A 290 -11.36 -7.63 19.51
N ALA A 291 -10.33 -6.83 19.19
CA ALA A 291 -9.46 -7.09 18.06
C ALA A 291 -8.74 -8.43 18.16
N SER A 292 -8.70 -9.18 17.06
CA SER A 292 -7.86 -10.38 16.97
C SER A 292 -6.38 -10.01 16.81
N ILE A 293 -5.47 -10.91 17.20
CA ILE A 293 -4.02 -10.69 17.01
C ILE A 293 -3.66 -10.47 15.53
N PRO A 294 -4.19 -11.23 14.56
CA PRO A 294 -3.96 -10.92 13.15
C PRO A 294 -4.39 -9.50 12.75
N SER A 295 -5.57 -9.05 13.20
CA SER A 295 -6.05 -7.69 12.92
C SER A 295 -5.18 -6.61 13.56
N MET A 296 -4.70 -6.83 14.80
CA MET A 296 -3.75 -5.94 15.45
C MET A 296 -2.42 -5.90 14.68
N ASN A 297 -1.92 -7.07 14.26
CA ASN A 297 -0.69 -7.19 13.49
C ASN A 297 -0.78 -6.49 12.14
N ASP A 298 -1.88 -6.66 11.42
CA ASP A 298 -2.11 -5.97 10.15
C ASP A 298 -2.11 -4.45 10.36
N ARG A 299 -2.76 -3.95 11.42
CA ARG A 299 -2.79 -2.52 11.75
C ARG A 299 -1.40 -1.93 12.02
N VAL A 300 -0.57 -2.59 12.83
CA VAL A 300 0.77 -2.08 13.16
C VAL A 300 1.78 -2.25 12.03
N SER A 301 1.54 -3.18 11.10
CA SER A 301 2.41 -3.42 9.95
C SER A 301 2.08 -2.55 8.74
N GLN A 302 0.95 -1.85 8.74
CA GLN A 302 0.54 -0.97 7.62
C GLN A 302 1.29 0.36 7.58
N VAL A 303 1.98 0.73 8.65
CA VAL A 303 2.68 2.02 8.72
C VAL A 303 4.10 1.89 9.27
N THR A 304 4.96 2.77 8.80
CA THR A 304 6.34 2.95 9.26
C THR A 304 6.52 4.38 9.79
N ASN A 305 7.24 4.53 10.90
CA ASN A 305 7.52 5.83 11.51
C ASN A 305 6.24 6.67 11.75
N ALA A 306 5.21 6.01 12.25
CA ALA A 306 3.93 6.62 12.61
C ALA A 306 3.33 5.93 13.83
N MET A 307 2.34 6.57 14.46
CA MET A 307 1.66 6.05 15.63
C MET A 307 0.44 5.22 15.27
N VAL A 308 0.27 4.10 15.97
CA VAL A 308 -0.95 3.27 15.95
C VAL A 308 -1.53 3.22 17.35
N VAL A 309 -2.81 3.55 17.49
CA VAL A 309 -3.51 3.60 18.77
C VAL A 309 -4.47 2.42 18.89
N PHE A 310 -4.45 1.77 20.06
CA PHE A 310 -5.45 0.80 20.52
C PHE A 310 -6.10 1.30 21.80
N ASP A 311 -7.38 1.02 21.98
CA ASP A 311 -8.11 1.45 23.17
C ASP A 311 -8.59 0.25 24.00
N GLU A 312 -9.15 0.54 25.15
CA GLU A 312 -9.76 -0.42 26.08
C GLU A 312 -8.80 -1.51 26.62
N TYR A 313 -7.55 -1.12 26.93
CA TYR A 313 -6.67 -2.01 27.65
C TYR A 313 -7.22 -2.29 29.05
N LYS A 314 -7.23 -3.57 29.44
CA LYS A 314 -7.59 -4.07 30.77
C LYS A 314 -6.64 -5.19 31.21
N ASN A 315 -6.52 -5.40 32.52
CA ASN A 315 -5.67 -6.45 33.06
C ASN A 315 -6.22 -7.89 32.88
N ASP A 316 -7.47 -8.04 32.41
CA ASP A 316 -8.09 -9.33 32.10
C ASP A 316 -7.88 -9.79 30.66
N LEU A 317 -7.04 -9.08 29.88
CA LEU A 317 -6.69 -9.47 28.52
C LEU A 317 -6.12 -10.88 28.44
N ASP A 318 -6.42 -11.57 27.34
CA ASP A 318 -5.83 -12.86 26.97
C ASP A 318 -4.30 -12.80 27.00
N GLU A 319 -3.65 -13.84 27.56
CA GLU A 319 -2.20 -13.91 27.68
C GLU A 319 -1.45 -13.82 26.34
N ARG A 320 -2.07 -14.31 25.25
CA ARG A 320 -1.49 -14.20 23.91
C ARG A 320 -1.44 -12.75 23.45
N LYS A 321 -2.44 -11.93 23.76
CA LYS A 321 -2.44 -10.50 23.47
C LYS A 321 -1.38 -9.77 24.29
N ILE A 322 -1.22 -10.12 25.56
CA ILE A 322 -0.15 -9.57 26.41
C ILE A 322 1.23 -9.95 25.83
N ALA A 323 1.41 -11.22 25.45
CA ALA A 323 2.64 -11.67 24.80
C ALA A 323 2.92 -10.92 23.48
N TYR A 324 1.87 -10.69 22.69
CA TYR A 324 1.96 -9.90 21.45
C TYR A 324 2.39 -8.45 21.74
N LEU A 325 1.78 -7.77 22.71
CA LEU A 325 2.19 -6.42 23.11
C LEU A 325 3.67 -6.36 23.54
N LYS A 326 4.14 -7.38 24.29
CA LYS A 326 5.57 -7.47 24.66
C LYS A 326 6.48 -7.62 23.44
N ALA A 327 6.05 -8.36 22.42
CA ALA A 327 6.80 -8.56 21.20
C ALA A 327 6.93 -7.24 20.37
N LEU A 328 5.91 -6.39 20.38
CA LEU A 328 5.93 -5.10 19.70
C LEU A 328 7.06 -4.17 20.17
N TRP A 329 7.42 -4.25 21.48
CA TRP A 329 8.56 -3.52 22.04
C TRP A 329 9.89 -3.89 21.33
N GLY A 330 10.06 -5.17 20.98
CA GLY A 330 11.20 -5.68 20.21
C GLY A 330 11.01 -5.59 18.71
N GLY A 331 10.05 -4.80 18.20
CA GLY A 331 9.80 -4.67 16.77
C GLY A 331 9.30 -5.94 16.08
N ALA A 332 8.91 -6.95 16.84
CA ALA A 332 8.45 -8.23 16.34
C ALA A 332 6.92 -8.26 16.26
N GLY A 333 6.40 -8.49 15.08
CA GLY A 333 4.98 -8.79 14.87
C GLY A 333 4.72 -10.31 14.87
N GLN A 334 3.58 -10.69 14.31
CA GLN A 334 3.19 -12.09 14.21
C GLN A 334 4.09 -12.84 13.23
N THR A 335 4.50 -14.06 13.62
CA THR A 335 5.19 -14.99 12.71
C THR A 335 4.14 -15.76 11.91
N LYS A 336 4.14 -15.62 10.58
CA LYS A 336 3.29 -16.40 9.67
C LYS A 336 4.15 -17.42 8.91
N LYS A 337 3.66 -18.65 8.78
CA LYS A 337 4.32 -19.64 7.92
C LYS A 337 4.08 -19.22 6.47
N ASN A 338 5.15 -19.11 5.68
CA ASN A 338 5.02 -18.73 4.29
C ASN A 338 4.32 -19.85 3.51
N MET A 339 3.15 -19.57 2.93
CA MET A 339 2.37 -20.57 2.19
C MET A 339 2.94 -20.86 0.79
N ASN A 340 3.95 -20.10 0.35
CA ASN A 340 4.55 -20.22 -1.01
C ASN A 340 5.63 -21.31 -1.13
N GLY A 341 5.60 -22.34 -0.30
CA GLY A 341 6.30 -23.60 -0.57
C GLY A 341 7.76 -23.71 -0.12
N ASP A 342 8.40 -22.66 0.36
CA ASP A 342 9.78 -22.70 0.87
C ASP A 342 9.91 -23.08 2.35
N GLY A 343 8.78 -23.27 3.03
CA GLY A 343 8.72 -23.71 4.44
C GLY A 343 9.28 -22.72 5.46
N LYS A 344 9.73 -21.54 5.04
CA LYS A 344 10.30 -20.52 5.93
C LYS A 344 9.20 -19.73 6.62
N ALA A 345 9.40 -19.50 7.91
CA ALA A 345 8.53 -18.60 8.67
C ALA A 345 8.90 -17.15 8.37
N ALA A 346 7.95 -16.36 7.88
CA ALA A 346 8.12 -14.92 7.74
C ALA A 346 7.58 -14.24 9.02
N GLN A 347 8.45 -13.52 9.72
CA GLN A 347 8.06 -12.68 10.83
C GLN A 347 7.74 -11.28 10.31
N THR A 348 6.58 -10.75 10.70
CA THR A 348 6.24 -9.35 10.38
C THR A 348 7.14 -8.42 11.18
N VAL A 349 7.86 -7.55 10.51
CA VAL A 349 8.64 -6.48 11.16
C VAL A 349 7.69 -5.32 11.45
N VAL A 350 7.64 -4.89 12.71
CA VAL A 350 6.82 -3.76 13.14
C VAL A 350 7.69 -2.52 13.25
N THR A 351 7.39 -1.54 12.45
CA THR A 351 8.10 -0.26 12.37
C THR A 351 7.25 0.94 12.81
N SER A 352 6.03 0.69 13.26
CA SER A 352 5.14 1.68 13.88
C SER A 352 5.36 1.77 15.40
N ALA A 353 5.06 2.93 15.98
CA ALA A 353 5.00 3.14 17.42
C ALA A 353 3.59 2.85 17.95
N VAL A 354 3.46 2.15 19.07
CA VAL A 354 2.17 1.70 19.57
C VAL A 354 1.78 2.46 20.83
N VAL A 355 0.56 2.98 20.83
CA VAL A 355 -0.10 3.61 21.97
C VAL A 355 -1.26 2.73 22.41
N ILE A 356 -1.38 2.50 23.69
CA ILE A 356 -2.50 1.80 24.32
C ILE A 356 -3.21 2.73 25.30
N CYS A 357 -4.54 2.77 25.24
CA CYS A 357 -5.36 3.51 26.18
C CYS A 357 -6.16 2.53 27.03
N GLY A 358 -6.33 2.79 28.32
CA GLY A 358 -7.09 1.90 29.17
C GLY A 358 -7.41 2.46 30.53
N GLN A 359 -8.13 1.68 31.34
CA GLN A 359 -8.43 2.04 32.72
C GLN A 359 -7.42 1.45 33.70
N ASP A 360 -6.68 0.41 33.28
CA ASP A 360 -5.74 -0.32 34.10
C ASP A 360 -4.29 -0.03 33.70
N LEU A 361 -3.41 -0.08 34.71
CA LEU A 361 -1.97 -0.25 34.48
C LEU A 361 -1.69 -1.73 34.16
N PRO A 362 -0.72 -2.07 33.32
CA PRO A 362 -0.37 -3.46 33.01
C PRO A 362 0.40 -4.14 34.12
N THR A 363 -0.10 -4.06 35.36
CA THR A 363 0.53 -4.58 36.58
C THR A 363 0.46 -6.11 36.73
N ARG A 364 -0.44 -6.75 35.96
CA ARG A 364 -0.55 -8.21 35.93
C ARG A 364 0.69 -8.88 35.32
N ASP A 365 1.36 -8.19 34.37
CA ASP A 365 2.57 -8.69 33.73
C ASP A 365 3.70 -7.66 33.88
N ILE A 366 4.63 -7.94 34.78
CA ILE A 366 5.78 -7.07 35.09
C ILE A 366 6.65 -6.84 33.86
N ALA A 367 6.75 -7.84 32.98
CA ALA A 367 7.54 -7.73 31.77
C ALA A 367 6.89 -6.78 30.74
N LEU A 368 5.58 -6.71 30.64
CA LEU A 368 4.88 -5.69 29.85
C LEU A 368 5.02 -4.32 30.51
N TYR A 369 4.81 -4.25 31.83
CA TYR A 369 4.91 -3.00 32.59
C TYR A 369 6.25 -2.29 32.37
N SER A 370 7.37 -3.03 32.39
CA SER A 370 8.71 -2.47 32.17
C SER A 370 9.01 -2.01 30.75
N ARG A 371 8.16 -2.35 29.78
CA ARG A 371 8.31 -1.99 28.35
C ARG A 371 7.48 -0.80 27.90
N VAL A 372 6.83 -0.14 28.84
CA VAL A 372 5.82 0.86 28.55
C VAL A 372 6.13 2.18 29.28
N ILE A 373 5.97 3.28 28.59
CA ILE A 373 5.94 4.63 29.21
C ILE A 373 4.52 4.85 29.70
N HIS A 374 4.35 5.19 30.98
CA HIS A 374 3.04 5.35 31.60
C HIS A 374 2.67 6.81 31.78
N LEU A 375 1.49 7.21 31.26
CA LEU A 375 0.88 8.51 31.50
C LEU A 375 -0.41 8.33 32.31
N THR A 376 -0.44 8.95 33.48
CA THR A 376 -1.61 8.88 34.39
C THR A 376 -2.56 10.03 34.12
N PHE A 377 -3.84 9.70 33.98
CA PHE A 377 -4.92 10.67 33.81
C PHE A 377 -5.85 10.62 35.04
N SER A 378 -5.92 11.71 35.76
CA SER A 378 -6.85 11.91 36.88
C SER A 378 -7.94 12.91 36.49
N ARG A 379 -9.08 12.88 37.18
CA ARG A 379 -10.02 13.99 37.09
C ARG A 379 -9.40 15.20 37.74
N PRO A 380 -9.55 16.40 37.13
CA PRO A 380 -9.15 17.62 37.85
C PRO A 380 -9.95 17.66 39.15
N SER A 381 -9.28 17.89 40.26
CA SER A 381 -9.91 18.26 41.52
C SER A 381 -10.44 19.67 41.33
N PHE A 382 -11.77 19.82 41.29
CA PHE A 382 -12.42 21.11 41.37
C PHE A 382 -12.41 21.63 42.79
#